data_22f3ebfb1e0110dac6bbcd0310a33b25
#
_entry.id   22f3ebfb1e0110dac6bbcd0310a33b25
#
_cell.length_a   1.000
_cell.length_b   1.000
_cell.length_c   1.000
_cell.angle_alpha   90.00
_cell.angle_beta   90.00
_cell.angle_gamma   90.00
#
_symmetry.space_group_name_H-M   'P 1'
#
loop_
_entity.id
_entity.type
_entity.pdbx_description
1 polymer ?
#
loop_
_entity_poly.entity_id
_entity_poly.type
_entity_poly.pdbx_seq_one_letter_code
_entity_poly.pdbx_strand_id
1 'polypeptide(L)'
;MTQDTSTYYVWIGGSCDYGHKERAGGAAVVIEHNGNIISRDVISDLHTTEFRMMQTLMLKVMQEIPEGSDILFLTNAAYIQNFDKTPTAKSAESRGRKARANPDLIIQCIEEKKRHNSVGVKIVQYHKSPLLIETHDRATEAMAKTRKEFHQKNNRLSVSSEIVASVSMPPCAQEGEDGTENSSHLSR
;
A
#
# COMPACT_ATOMS: atom_id res chain seq x y z
N MET A 1 -28.60 -3.77 -21.38
CA MET A 1 -28.79 -3.72 -19.93
C MET A 1 -28.97 -2.26 -19.57
N THR A 2 -30.13 -1.86 -19.15
CA THR A 2 -30.39 -0.52 -18.62
C THR A 2 -29.65 -0.45 -17.27
N GLN A 3 -28.67 0.45 -17.16
CA GLN A 3 -28.06 0.77 -15.87
C GLN A 3 -29.15 1.37 -14.97
N ASP A 4 -29.26 0.84 -13.75
CA ASP A 4 -30.09 1.48 -12.73
C ASP A 4 -29.41 2.82 -12.38
N THR A 5 -30.09 3.91 -12.65
CA THR A 5 -29.56 5.27 -12.47
C THR A 5 -29.30 5.64 -11.02
N SER A 6 -29.75 4.84 -10.06
CA SER A 6 -29.52 5.06 -8.63
C SER A 6 -28.25 4.41 -8.10
N THR A 7 -27.65 3.48 -8.83
CA THR A 7 -26.49 2.70 -8.37
C THR A 7 -25.17 3.40 -8.68
N TYR A 8 -24.27 3.42 -7.67
CA TYR A 8 -22.87 3.79 -7.85
C TYR A 8 -22.08 2.59 -8.37
N TYR A 9 -21.53 2.69 -9.57
CA TYR A 9 -20.65 1.70 -10.16
C TYR A 9 -19.20 2.07 -9.85
N VAL A 10 -18.51 1.24 -9.09
CA VAL A 10 -17.15 1.50 -8.60
C VAL A 10 -16.18 0.50 -9.24
N TRP A 11 -15.49 0.95 -10.27
CA TRP A 11 -14.40 0.18 -10.89
C TRP A 11 -13.18 0.23 -9.99
N ILE A 12 -12.64 -0.92 -9.57
CA ILE A 12 -11.52 -0.98 -8.66
C ILE A 12 -10.46 -1.98 -9.12
N GLY A 13 -9.23 -1.52 -9.16
CA GLY A 13 -8.05 -2.32 -9.50
C GLY A 13 -6.92 -2.08 -8.51
N GLY A 14 -6.04 -3.07 -8.38
CA GLY A 14 -4.88 -3.03 -7.50
C GLY A 14 -3.63 -3.53 -8.18
N SER A 15 -2.47 -3.20 -7.59
CA SER A 15 -1.16 -3.67 -8.00
C SER A 15 -0.25 -3.77 -6.78
N CYS A 16 0.68 -4.74 -6.77
CA CYS A 16 1.67 -4.86 -5.70
C CYS A 16 2.97 -5.46 -6.23
N ASP A 17 4.08 -4.87 -5.82
CA ASP A 17 5.41 -5.35 -6.13
C ASP A 17 5.87 -6.40 -5.11
N TYR A 18 5.56 -7.65 -5.36
CA TYR A 18 5.96 -8.76 -4.51
C TYR A 18 7.44 -9.17 -4.66
N GLY A 19 8.11 -8.68 -5.71
CA GLY A 19 9.52 -8.99 -5.99
C GLY A 19 10.51 -8.18 -5.16
N HIS A 20 10.07 -7.12 -4.51
CA HIS A 20 10.91 -6.23 -3.71
C HIS A 20 10.60 -6.31 -2.22
N LYS A 21 11.63 -6.14 -1.39
CA LYS A 21 11.54 -6.24 0.07
C LYS A 21 10.56 -5.21 0.66
N GLU A 22 10.49 -4.04 0.08
CA GLU A 22 9.62 -2.93 0.49
C GLU A 22 8.15 -3.18 0.16
N ARG A 23 7.86 -4.06 -0.79
CA ARG A 23 6.51 -4.42 -1.23
C ARG A 23 5.58 -3.21 -1.34
N ALA A 24 5.93 -2.28 -2.23
CA ALA A 24 5.03 -1.18 -2.56
C ALA A 24 3.75 -1.73 -3.19
N GLY A 25 2.62 -1.19 -2.80
CA GLY A 25 1.32 -1.53 -3.37
C GLY A 25 0.51 -0.29 -3.70
N GLY A 26 -0.42 -0.42 -4.62
CA GLY A 26 -1.36 0.62 -5.00
C GLY A 26 -2.74 0.06 -5.30
N ALA A 27 -3.75 0.89 -5.15
CA ALA A 27 -5.09 0.63 -5.64
C ALA A 27 -5.71 1.91 -6.19
N ALA A 28 -6.55 1.77 -7.21
CA ALA A 28 -7.25 2.91 -7.80
C ALA A 28 -8.71 2.57 -8.04
N VAL A 29 -9.56 3.61 -8.02
CA VAL A 29 -10.98 3.52 -8.35
C VAL A 29 -11.37 4.57 -9.39
N VAL A 30 -12.39 4.22 -10.16
CA VAL A 30 -13.21 5.14 -10.95
C VAL A 30 -14.65 4.94 -10.52
N ILE A 31 -15.33 6.01 -10.12
CA ILE A 31 -16.73 5.99 -9.68
C ILE A 31 -17.59 6.58 -10.76
N GLU A 32 -18.57 5.80 -11.20
CA GLU A 32 -19.59 6.18 -12.16
C GLU A 32 -20.95 6.22 -11.46
N HIS A 33 -21.70 7.30 -11.68
CA HIS A 33 -23.07 7.46 -11.20
C HIS A 33 -23.89 8.19 -12.24
N ASN A 34 -25.13 7.71 -12.49
CA ASN A 34 -26.02 8.26 -13.52
C ASN A 34 -25.37 8.35 -14.92
N GLY A 35 -24.52 7.36 -15.27
CA GLY A 35 -23.83 7.32 -16.56
C GLY A 35 -22.66 8.31 -16.70
N ASN A 36 -22.29 9.00 -15.64
CA ASN A 36 -21.17 9.95 -15.61
C ASN A 36 -20.10 9.49 -14.63
N ILE A 37 -18.85 9.70 -15.01
CA ILE A 37 -17.72 9.51 -14.08
C ILE A 37 -17.67 10.71 -13.14
N ILE A 38 -17.85 10.46 -11.85
CA ILE A 38 -17.90 11.50 -10.82
C ILE A 38 -16.64 11.60 -10.00
N SER A 39 -15.83 10.53 -9.93
CA SER A 39 -14.58 10.53 -9.16
C SER A 39 -13.55 9.56 -9.73
N ARG A 40 -12.29 9.88 -9.50
CA ARG A 40 -11.11 9.04 -9.72
C ARG A 40 -10.18 9.21 -8.53
N ASP A 41 -9.92 8.14 -7.81
CA ASP A 41 -9.02 8.17 -6.66
C ASP A 41 -7.97 7.06 -6.73
N VAL A 42 -6.84 7.27 -6.06
CA VAL A 42 -5.73 6.35 -6.01
C VAL A 42 -5.03 6.42 -4.66
N ILE A 43 -4.65 5.27 -4.13
CA ILE A 43 -3.84 5.15 -2.92
C ILE A 43 -2.64 4.25 -3.16
N SER A 44 -1.57 4.48 -2.43
CA SER A 44 -0.39 3.61 -2.43
C SER A 44 0.33 3.64 -1.09
N ASP A 45 1.00 2.55 -0.75
CA ASP A 45 1.74 2.40 0.50
C ASP A 45 2.89 1.41 0.32
N LEU A 46 3.80 1.39 1.32
CA LEU A 46 4.89 0.42 1.44
C LEU A 46 4.49 -0.72 2.40
N HIS A 47 5.23 -1.84 2.34
CA HIS A 47 5.03 -3.00 3.21
C HIS A 47 3.59 -3.52 3.23
N THR A 48 2.93 -3.47 2.07
CA THR A 48 1.52 -3.78 1.90
C THR A 48 1.29 -4.94 0.92
N THR A 49 0.05 -5.21 0.59
CA THR A 49 -0.37 -6.17 -0.43
C THR A 49 -1.45 -5.55 -1.30
N GLU A 50 -1.59 -6.01 -2.54
CA GLU A 50 -2.68 -5.62 -3.42
C GLU A 50 -4.05 -5.74 -2.73
N PHE A 51 -4.25 -6.86 -2.04
CA PHE A 51 -5.48 -7.15 -1.30
C PHE A 51 -5.78 -6.11 -0.22
N ARG A 52 -4.75 -5.72 0.57
CA ARG A 52 -4.90 -4.71 1.62
C ARG A 52 -5.23 -3.34 1.01
N MET A 53 -4.54 -2.95 -0.06
CA MET A 53 -4.76 -1.67 -0.74
C MET A 53 -6.18 -1.59 -1.31
N MET A 54 -6.64 -2.63 -1.99
CA MET A 54 -8.00 -2.67 -2.54
C MET A 54 -9.07 -2.59 -1.44
N GLN A 55 -8.91 -3.31 -0.33
CA GLN A 55 -9.86 -3.25 0.78
C GLN A 55 -9.87 -1.88 1.47
N THR A 56 -8.70 -1.27 1.65
CA THR A 56 -8.60 0.09 2.21
C THR A 56 -9.36 1.08 1.32
N LEU A 57 -9.20 0.97 0.01
CA LEU A 57 -9.87 1.87 -0.92
C LEU A 57 -11.38 1.58 -1.04
N MET A 58 -11.81 0.30 -0.96
CA MET A 58 -13.23 -0.05 -0.85
C MET A 58 -13.89 0.61 0.36
N LEU A 59 -13.23 0.52 1.53
CA LEU A 59 -13.73 1.13 2.76
C LEU A 59 -13.87 2.64 2.61
N LYS A 60 -12.83 3.30 2.10
CA LYS A 60 -12.83 4.75 1.86
C LYS A 60 -13.99 5.15 0.93
N VAL A 61 -14.17 4.47 -0.18
CA VAL A 61 -15.26 4.74 -1.14
C VAL A 61 -16.63 4.58 -0.49
N MET A 62 -16.86 3.53 0.30
CA MET A 62 -18.13 3.35 1.01
C MET A 62 -18.38 4.48 2.03
N GLN A 63 -17.33 5.01 2.66
CA GLN A 63 -17.46 6.15 3.60
C GLN A 63 -17.78 7.47 2.90
N GLU A 64 -17.31 7.66 1.67
CA GLU A 64 -17.51 8.88 0.89
C GLU A 64 -18.84 8.92 0.13
N ILE A 65 -19.37 7.76 -0.26
CA ILE A 65 -20.68 7.66 -0.92
C ILE A 65 -21.80 7.91 0.10
N PRO A 66 -22.85 8.68 -0.26
CA PRO A 66 -23.95 8.96 0.64
C PRO A 66 -24.59 7.70 1.23
N GLU A 67 -24.99 7.78 2.50
CA GLU A 67 -25.70 6.70 3.20
C GLU A 67 -27.02 6.36 2.47
N GLY A 68 -27.41 5.08 2.52
CA GLY A 68 -28.60 4.60 1.84
C GLY A 68 -28.44 4.39 0.32
N SER A 69 -27.21 4.50 -0.21
CA SER A 69 -26.93 4.26 -1.62
C SER A 69 -26.82 2.78 -1.95
N ASP A 70 -27.00 2.46 -3.25
CA ASP A 70 -26.65 1.17 -3.82
C ASP A 70 -25.28 1.26 -4.46
N ILE A 71 -24.35 0.36 -4.07
CA ILE A 71 -22.95 0.36 -4.52
C ILE A 71 -22.62 -0.99 -5.17
N LEU A 72 -22.08 -0.96 -6.38
CA LEU A 72 -21.61 -2.14 -7.08
C LEU A 72 -20.12 -1.98 -7.44
N PHE A 73 -19.26 -2.68 -6.75
CA PHE A 73 -17.83 -2.78 -7.10
C PHE A 73 -17.64 -3.71 -8.30
N LEU A 74 -16.88 -3.26 -9.28
CA LEU A 74 -16.54 -3.96 -10.52
C LEU A 74 -15.03 -4.20 -10.56
N THR A 75 -14.61 -5.47 -10.60
CA THR A 75 -13.20 -5.86 -10.51
C THR A 75 -12.95 -7.21 -11.17
N ASN A 76 -11.69 -7.53 -11.45
CA ASN A 76 -11.23 -8.88 -11.80
C ASN A 76 -10.65 -9.65 -10.59
N ALA A 77 -10.56 -9.02 -9.43
CA ALA A 77 -9.98 -9.59 -8.23
C ALA A 77 -11.01 -10.43 -7.46
N ALA A 78 -11.07 -11.73 -7.74
CA ALA A 78 -12.05 -12.65 -7.17
C ALA A 78 -11.99 -12.74 -5.63
N TYR A 79 -10.84 -12.45 -5.01
CA TYR A 79 -10.65 -12.54 -3.57
C TYR A 79 -11.44 -11.51 -2.76
N ILE A 80 -11.89 -10.41 -3.37
CA ILE A 80 -12.75 -9.43 -2.69
C ILE A 80 -14.24 -9.67 -2.89
N GLN A 81 -14.63 -10.58 -3.78
CA GLN A 81 -16.04 -10.80 -4.16
C GLN A 81 -16.97 -11.13 -2.98
N ASN A 82 -16.45 -11.85 -2.01
CA ASN A 82 -17.22 -12.29 -0.85
C ASN A 82 -16.62 -11.77 0.46
N PHE A 83 -16.21 -10.51 0.48
CA PHE A 83 -15.58 -9.92 1.65
C PHE A 83 -16.45 -10.02 2.92
N ASP A 84 -17.77 -9.85 2.77
CA ASP A 84 -18.76 -9.90 3.84
C ASP A 84 -19.12 -11.33 4.31
N LYS A 85 -18.84 -12.36 3.49
CA LYS A 85 -19.10 -13.78 3.81
C LYS A 85 -17.87 -14.49 4.38
N THR A 86 -16.73 -13.81 4.43
CA THR A 86 -15.50 -14.43 4.90
C THR A 86 -15.48 -14.48 6.42
N PRO A 87 -15.08 -15.61 7.02
CA PRO A 87 -14.93 -15.72 8.46
C PRO A 87 -13.95 -14.66 8.98
N THR A 88 -14.35 -13.90 9.99
CA THR A 88 -13.43 -13.07 10.78
C THR A 88 -12.47 -13.97 11.57
N ALA A 89 -11.37 -13.41 12.09
CA ALA A 89 -10.38 -14.17 12.84
C ALA A 89 -11.03 -15.06 13.91
N LYS A 90 -11.91 -14.50 14.75
CA LYS A 90 -12.61 -15.24 15.82
C LYS A 90 -13.48 -16.40 15.30
N SER A 91 -14.21 -16.19 14.20
CA SER A 91 -15.05 -17.23 13.62
C SER A 91 -14.26 -18.29 12.86
N ALA A 92 -13.06 -17.94 12.36
CA ALA A 92 -12.15 -18.87 11.70
C ALA A 92 -11.48 -19.82 12.71
N GLU A 93 -11.01 -19.29 13.84
CA GLU A 93 -10.41 -20.06 14.93
C GLU A 93 -11.38 -21.12 15.49
N SER A 94 -12.63 -20.72 15.76
CA SER A 94 -13.65 -21.63 16.28
C SER A 94 -14.00 -22.78 15.33
N ARG A 95 -13.67 -22.68 14.03
CA ARG A 95 -13.94 -23.67 13.01
C ARG A 95 -12.69 -24.40 12.50
N GLY A 96 -11.51 -24.15 13.10
CA GLY A 96 -10.23 -24.72 12.67
C GLY A 96 -9.79 -24.26 11.27
N ARG A 97 -10.32 -23.15 10.75
CA ARG A 97 -9.97 -22.57 9.45
C ARG A 97 -8.96 -21.44 9.62
N LYS A 98 -8.04 -21.30 8.66
CA LYS A 98 -7.14 -20.14 8.64
C LYS A 98 -7.96 -18.85 8.52
N ALA A 99 -7.69 -17.89 9.41
CA ALA A 99 -8.21 -16.54 9.31
C ALA A 99 -7.78 -15.92 7.98
N ARG A 100 -8.67 -15.11 7.40
CA ARG A 100 -8.31 -14.34 6.19
C ARG A 100 -7.35 -13.22 6.54
N ALA A 101 -6.50 -12.85 5.58
CA ALA A 101 -5.64 -11.67 5.71
C ALA A 101 -6.49 -10.39 5.92
N ASN A 102 -5.98 -9.45 6.70
CA ASN A 102 -6.60 -8.15 6.99
C ASN A 102 -7.99 -8.22 7.66
N PRO A 103 -8.16 -8.97 8.75
CA PRO A 103 -9.46 -9.07 9.43
C PRO A 103 -9.95 -7.72 9.96
N ASP A 104 -9.03 -6.81 10.29
CA ASP A 104 -9.29 -5.43 10.69
C ASP A 104 -10.08 -4.66 9.63
N LEU A 105 -9.64 -4.70 8.37
CA LEU A 105 -10.32 -4.04 7.25
C LEU A 105 -11.62 -4.72 6.86
N ILE A 106 -11.67 -6.06 6.92
CA ILE A 106 -12.89 -6.81 6.63
C ILE A 106 -14.01 -6.42 7.59
N ILE A 107 -13.72 -6.34 8.89
CA ILE A 107 -14.69 -5.94 9.90
C ILE A 107 -15.22 -4.52 9.61
N GLN A 108 -14.33 -3.58 9.33
CA GLN A 108 -14.72 -2.21 9.00
C GLN A 108 -15.57 -2.15 7.73
N CYS A 109 -15.21 -2.89 6.67
CA CYS A 109 -16.01 -2.98 5.45
C CYS A 109 -17.40 -3.56 5.69
N ILE A 110 -17.53 -4.57 6.58
CA ILE A 110 -18.82 -5.17 6.94
C ILE A 110 -19.69 -4.16 7.71
N GLU A 111 -19.10 -3.41 8.63
CA GLU A 111 -19.83 -2.37 9.38
C GLU A 111 -20.27 -1.25 8.44
N GLU A 112 -19.37 -0.76 7.58
CA GLU A 112 -19.67 0.30 6.64
C GLU A 112 -20.75 -0.10 5.63
N LYS A 113 -20.74 -1.36 5.17
CA LYS A 113 -21.79 -1.90 4.30
C LYS A 113 -23.20 -1.70 4.87
N LYS A 114 -23.38 -1.74 6.19
CA LYS A 114 -24.68 -1.60 6.84
C LYS A 114 -25.31 -0.21 6.69
N ARG A 115 -24.50 0.80 6.34
CA ARG A 115 -24.95 2.16 6.09
C ARG A 115 -25.61 2.33 4.72
N HIS A 116 -25.47 1.35 3.83
CA HIS A 116 -25.97 1.40 2.46
C HIS A 116 -27.13 0.42 2.25
N ASN A 117 -27.98 0.70 1.28
CA ASN A 117 -29.08 -0.19 0.91
C ASN A 117 -28.54 -1.51 0.39
N SER A 118 -27.58 -1.45 -0.51
CA SER A 118 -26.88 -2.63 -1.00
C SER A 118 -25.40 -2.33 -1.31
N VAL A 119 -24.52 -3.30 -1.01
CA VAL A 119 -23.14 -3.27 -1.47
C VAL A 119 -22.79 -4.64 -2.02
N GLY A 120 -22.47 -4.68 -3.31
CA GLY A 120 -22.10 -5.89 -4.03
C GLY A 120 -20.74 -5.80 -4.69
N VAL A 121 -20.17 -6.96 -5.04
CA VAL A 121 -18.96 -7.06 -5.86
C VAL A 121 -19.25 -7.99 -7.03
N LYS A 122 -19.02 -7.51 -8.24
CA LYS A 122 -19.18 -8.27 -9.49
C LYS A 122 -17.83 -8.45 -10.16
N ILE A 123 -17.52 -9.69 -10.50
CA ILE A 123 -16.31 -9.99 -11.29
C ILE A 123 -16.60 -9.69 -12.76
N VAL A 124 -15.72 -8.92 -13.36
CA VAL A 124 -15.77 -8.52 -14.78
C VAL A 124 -14.49 -8.92 -15.50
N GLN A 125 -14.59 -9.05 -16.83
CA GLN A 125 -13.43 -9.42 -17.64
C GLN A 125 -12.52 -8.20 -17.84
N TYR A 126 -11.27 -8.32 -17.42
CA TYR A 126 -10.26 -7.26 -17.49
C TYR A 126 -10.18 -6.63 -18.88
N HIS A 127 -9.90 -7.45 -19.92
CA HIS A 127 -9.69 -6.97 -21.30
C HIS A 127 -10.91 -6.35 -21.98
N LYS A 128 -12.11 -6.52 -21.40
CA LYS A 128 -13.37 -5.96 -21.93
C LYS A 128 -13.86 -4.74 -21.15
N SER A 129 -13.08 -4.28 -20.19
CA SER A 129 -13.50 -3.24 -19.24
C SER A 129 -12.47 -2.09 -19.23
N PRO A 130 -12.63 -1.07 -20.10
CA PRO A 130 -11.67 0.03 -20.21
C PRO A 130 -11.42 0.76 -18.88
N LEU A 131 -12.46 0.97 -18.07
CA LEU A 131 -12.31 1.62 -16.75
C LEU A 131 -11.55 0.73 -15.75
N LEU A 132 -11.65 -0.60 -15.87
CA LEU A 132 -10.85 -1.49 -15.03
C LEU A 132 -9.37 -1.50 -15.47
N ILE A 133 -9.10 -1.42 -16.76
CA ILE A 133 -7.73 -1.24 -17.28
C ILE A 133 -7.16 0.08 -16.72
N GLU A 134 -7.89 1.18 -16.84
CA GLU A 134 -7.50 2.49 -16.29
C GLU A 134 -7.14 2.38 -14.79
N THR A 135 -7.97 1.70 -13.98
CA THR A 135 -7.68 1.55 -12.54
C THR A 135 -6.41 0.76 -12.27
N HIS A 136 -6.15 -0.31 -13.03
CA HIS A 136 -4.92 -1.07 -12.90
C HIS A 136 -3.66 -0.27 -13.26
N ASP A 137 -3.71 0.49 -14.36
CA ASP A 137 -2.61 1.33 -14.80
C ASP A 137 -2.28 2.38 -13.75
N ARG A 138 -3.29 3.07 -13.23
CA ARG A 138 -3.14 4.08 -12.16
C ARG A 138 -2.61 3.47 -10.85
N ALA A 139 -3.08 2.29 -10.47
CA ALA A 139 -2.58 1.58 -9.30
C ALA A 139 -1.09 1.22 -9.45
N THR A 140 -0.70 0.77 -10.65
CA THR A 140 0.68 0.41 -10.98
C THR A 140 1.60 1.64 -10.99
N GLU A 141 1.16 2.75 -11.56
CA GLU A 141 1.89 4.03 -11.53
C GLU A 141 2.11 4.53 -10.11
N ALA A 142 1.06 4.51 -9.27
CA ALA A 142 1.14 4.93 -7.87
C ALA A 142 2.11 4.06 -7.07
N MET A 143 2.03 2.74 -7.24
CA MET A 143 2.96 1.78 -6.66
C MET A 143 4.42 2.07 -7.06
N ALA A 144 4.68 2.28 -8.36
CA ALA A 144 6.02 2.56 -8.87
C ALA A 144 6.56 3.90 -8.34
N LYS A 145 5.72 4.92 -8.24
CA LYS A 145 6.05 6.23 -7.67
C LYS A 145 6.45 6.10 -6.20
N THR A 146 5.64 5.43 -5.39
CA THR A 146 5.90 5.21 -3.95
C THR A 146 7.23 4.48 -3.73
N ARG A 147 7.53 3.44 -4.52
CA ARG A 147 8.82 2.74 -4.48
C ARG A 147 9.98 3.66 -4.83
N LYS A 148 9.86 4.46 -5.89
CA LYS A 148 10.91 5.40 -6.32
C LYS A 148 11.20 6.46 -5.25
N GLU A 149 10.18 7.02 -4.64
CA GLU A 149 10.30 8.01 -3.57
C GLU A 149 11.00 7.43 -2.34
N PHE A 150 10.68 6.19 -1.96
CA PHE A 150 11.35 5.48 -0.88
C PHE A 150 12.86 5.32 -1.12
N HIS A 151 13.25 4.86 -2.31
CA HIS A 151 14.66 4.70 -2.65
C HIS A 151 15.41 6.04 -2.70
N GLN A 152 14.79 7.09 -3.24
CA GLN A 152 15.39 8.43 -3.26
C GLN A 152 15.61 8.98 -1.84
N LYS A 153 14.66 8.78 -0.94
CA LYS A 153 14.77 9.21 0.45
C LYS A 153 15.91 8.48 1.17
N ASN A 154 16.01 7.16 1.00
CA ASN A 154 17.06 6.36 1.62
C ASN A 154 18.46 6.73 1.11
N ASN A 155 18.60 6.96 -0.20
CA ASN A 155 19.86 7.39 -0.77
C ASN A 155 20.31 8.77 -0.24
N ARG A 156 19.40 9.71 -0.01
CA ARG A 156 19.72 11.00 0.58
C ARG A 156 20.19 10.87 2.04
N LEU A 157 19.58 9.99 2.81
CA LEU A 157 19.95 9.75 4.20
C LEU A 157 21.34 9.09 4.31
N SER A 158 21.69 8.15 3.43
CA SER A 158 23.01 7.52 3.41
C SER A 158 24.12 8.52 3.09
N VAL A 159 23.94 9.38 2.09
CA VAL A 159 24.90 10.44 1.73
C VAL A 159 25.09 11.44 2.88
N SER A 160 24.01 11.81 3.57
CA SER A 160 24.10 12.75 4.71
C SER A 160 24.86 12.14 5.90
N SER A 161 24.73 10.84 6.16
CA SER A 161 25.45 10.14 7.23
C SER A 161 26.94 9.99 6.93
N GLU A 162 27.33 9.81 5.67
CA GLU A 162 28.74 9.75 5.25
C GLU A 162 29.43 11.12 5.40
N ILE A 163 28.75 12.21 5.08
CA ILE A 163 29.28 13.57 5.25
C ILE A 163 29.51 13.88 6.74
N VAL A 164 28.59 13.52 7.62
CA VAL A 164 28.76 13.74 9.07
C VAL A 164 29.88 12.90 9.64
N ALA A 165 30.08 11.67 9.18
CA ALA A 165 31.18 10.80 9.62
C ALA A 165 32.55 11.32 9.16
N SER A 166 32.65 11.98 8.00
CA SER A 166 33.88 12.53 7.47
C SER A 166 34.34 13.85 8.17
N VAL A 167 33.41 14.56 8.82
CA VAL A 167 33.70 15.84 9.51
C VAL A 167 34.15 15.62 10.98
N SER A 168 33.97 14.44 11.55
CA SER A 168 34.26 14.15 12.98
C SER A 168 35.60 13.46 13.26
N MET A 169 36.55 13.44 12.33
CA MET A 169 37.92 13.04 12.64
C MET A 169 38.72 14.25 13.16
N PRO A 170 39.15 14.27 14.41
CA PRO A 170 40.10 15.28 14.89
C PRO A 170 41.46 15.10 14.20
N PRO A 171 42.21 16.18 13.93
CA PRO A 171 43.54 16.08 13.34
C PRO A 171 44.46 15.30 14.29
N CYS A 172 45.10 14.29 13.76
CA CYS A 172 46.14 13.53 14.46
C CYS A 172 47.25 14.50 14.91
N ALA A 173 47.46 14.67 16.20
CA ALA A 173 48.56 15.42 16.75
C ALA A 173 49.85 14.67 16.41
N GLN A 174 50.72 15.29 15.61
CA GLN A 174 52.09 14.89 15.45
C GLN A 174 52.82 15.31 16.74
N GLU A 175 53.12 14.36 17.62
CA GLU A 175 54.11 14.57 18.68
C GLU A 175 55.51 14.42 18.05
N GLY A 176 56.26 15.54 18.18
CA GLY A 176 57.63 15.65 17.70
C GLY A 176 58.58 14.77 18.49
N GLU A 177 59.48 14.15 17.75
CA GLU A 177 60.72 13.59 18.29
C GLU A 177 61.54 14.73 18.82
N ASP A 178 61.94 14.61 20.08
CA ASP A 178 63.14 15.31 20.60
C ASP A 178 64.09 14.30 21.27
N GLY A 179 65.28 14.20 20.69
CA GLY A 179 66.31 13.30 21.11
C GLY A 179 67.00 13.81 22.33
N THR A 180 67.50 12.90 23.14
CA THR A 180 68.79 13.06 23.90
C THR A 180 69.42 11.71 24.17
N GLU A 181 70.66 11.65 23.72
CA GLU A 181 71.67 10.65 24.07
C GLU A 181 71.85 10.53 25.57
N ASN A 182 72.15 9.37 26.12
CA ASN A 182 73.37 9.14 26.90
C ASN A 182 73.56 7.66 27.30
N SER A 183 74.53 7.11 26.74
CA SER A 183 75.76 6.53 27.30
C SER A 183 75.71 5.71 28.61
N SER A 184 76.24 4.55 28.45
CA SER A 184 77.22 3.85 29.30
C SER A 184 76.77 2.69 30.21
N HIS A 185 77.50 1.66 29.95
CA HIS A 185 78.23 0.71 30.86
C HIS A 185 77.51 -0.54 31.42
N LEU A 186 78.07 -1.64 30.95
CA LEU A 186 78.89 -2.67 31.61
C LEU A 186 78.15 -3.80 32.39
N SER A 187 78.56 -4.99 31.96
CA SER A 187 78.94 -6.18 32.76
C SER A 187 77.85 -6.99 33.48
N ARG A 188 77.63 -8.14 33.10
CA ARG A 188 78.21 -9.47 33.22
C ARG A 188 77.32 -10.51 32.60
#